data_35e25757c8e3fc2c7e15ca1f1d60b621
#
_entry.id   35e25757c8e3fc2c7e15ca1f1d60b621
#
_cell.length_a   1.000
_cell.length_b   1.000
_cell.length_c   1.000
_cell.angle_alpha   90.00
_cell.angle_beta   90.00
_cell.angle_gamma   90.00
#
_symmetry.space_group_name_H-M   'P 1'
#
loop_
_entity.id
_entity.type
_entity.pdbx_description
1 polymer ?
#
loop_
_entity_poly.entity_id
_entity_poly.type
_entity_poly.pdbx_seq_one_letter_code
_entity_poly.pdbx_strand_id
1 'polypeptide(L)'
;MTSRVLTKGILIVIEGIDGAGKSTQAKLLYNDLDRRNIPVIFSREPTDSEYGQKIRVLAQKGRESIQPEEEYRLFVNDRKVHVHTLINPALKAGKVVILDRYFFSTIAYQGALGLDPEKIRAENEIFCPLPDAAFIIDIPTKIGIDRIKNQRNETPNLFEKEQYLENVSRIFDSLNDEFIVRIDGKGGVEEVHNRIRIHVDALLENQFQTVIE
;
A
#
# COMPACT_ATOMS: atom_id res chain seq x y z
N MET A 1 -14.87 33.50 -2.24
CA MET A 1 -14.54 32.40 -1.30
C MET A 1 -13.15 31.90 -1.62
N THR A 2 -12.25 31.75 -0.64
CA THR A 2 -10.91 31.22 -0.88
C THR A 2 -10.99 29.69 -1.01
N SER A 3 -10.81 29.15 -2.20
CA SER A 3 -10.67 27.71 -2.42
C SER A 3 -9.19 27.32 -2.37
N ARG A 4 -8.87 26.25 -1.63
CA ARG A 4 -7.53 25.62 -1.64
C ARG A 4 -7.51 24.56 -2.72
N VAL A 5 -6.67 24.74 -3.73
CA VAL A 5 -6.51 23.77 -4.83
C VAL A 5 -5.10 23.19 -4.75
N LEU A 6 -4.99 21.89 -4.91
CA LEU A 6 -3.68 21.21 -5.01
C LEU A 6 -3.00 21.61 -6.33
N THR A 7 -1.74 21.97 -6.28
CA THR A 7 -0.94 22.33 -7.47
C THR A 7 -0.67 21.11 -8.36
N LYS A 8 -0.59 19.92 -7.75
CA LYS A 8 -0.46 18.61 -8.42
C LYS A 8 -1.19 17.54 -7.63
N GLY A 9 -1.50 16.41 -8.26
CA GLY A 9 -1.98 15.22 -7.56
C GLY A 9 -0.91 14.66 -6.63
N ILE A 10 -1.33 14.02 -5.55
CA ILE A 10 -0.46 13.44 -4.52
C ILE A 10 -0.74 11.95 -4.42
N LEU A 11 0.29 11.11 -4.51
CA LEU A 11 0.20 9.67 -4.34
C LEU A 11 0.71 9.27 -2.96
N ILE A 12 -0.18 8.72 -2.14
CA ILE A 12 0.10 8.21 -0.79
C ILE A 12 -0.13 6.70 -0.80
N VAL A 13 0.84 5.95 -0.32
CA VAL A 13 0.79 4.49 -0.26
C VAL A 13 0.90 4.03 1.19
N ILE A 14 0.05 3.07 1.59
CA ILE A 14 0.10 2.45 2.90
C ILE A 14 0.56 1.00 2.74
N GLU A 15 1.69 0.66 3.34
CA GLU A 15 2.38 -0.61 3.21
C GLU A 15 2.67 -1.28 4.56
N GLY A 16 3.18 -2.48 4.52
CA GLY A 16 3.57 -3.30 5.67
C GLY A 16 3.09 -4.74 5.55
N ILE A 17 3.47 -5.58 6.49
CA ILE A 17 3.10 -6.99 6.52
C ILE A 17 1.60 -7.19 6.75
N ASP A 18 1.11 -8.42 6.53
CA ASP A 18 -0.27 -8.79 6.87
C ASP A 18 -0.54 -8.61 8.37
N GLY A 19 -1.72 -8.06 8.70
CA GLY A 19 -2.08 -7.72 10.07
C GLY A 19 -1.53 -6.38 10.59
N ALA A 20 -0.74 -5.63 9.79
CA ALA A 20 -0.19 -4.34 10.20
C ALA A 20 -1.26 -3.24 10.39
N GLY A 21 -2.44 -3.40 9.81
CA GLY A 21 -3.53 -2.42 9.92
C GLY A 21 -3.65 -1.47 8.73
N LYS A 22 -2.98 -1.76 7.62
CA LYS A 22 -2.97 -0.94 6.40
C LYS A 22 -4.34 -0.45 5.95
N SER A 23 -5.28 -1.38 5.73
CA SER A 23 -6.63 -1.06 5.24
C SER A 23 -7.42 -0.16 6.20
N THR A 24 -7.19 -0.32 7.50
CA THR A 24 -7.78 0.53 8.54
C THR A 24 -7.24 1.95 8.41
N GLN A 25 -5.91 2.10 8.35
CA GLN A 25 -5.26 3.39 8.28
C GLN A 25 -5.55 4.12 6.96
N ALA A 26 -5.55 3.41 5.84
CA ALA A 26 -5.89 3.98 4.54
C ALA A 26 -7.34 4.53 4.51
N LYS A 27 -8.30 3.80 5.10
CA LYS A 27 -9.69 4.25 5.21
C LYS A 27 -9.85 5.43 6.17
N LEU A 28 -9.14 5.44 7.30
CA LEU A 28 -9.17 6.56 8.23
C LEU A 28 -8.60 7.83 7.58
N LEU A 29 -7.49 7.69 6.86
CA LEU A 29 -6.89 8.80 6.14
C LEU A 29 -7.83 9.32 5.03
N TYR A 30 -8.45 8.43 4.26
CA TYR A 30 -9.45 8.81 3.26
C TYR A 30 -10.59 9.62 3.90
N ASN A 31 -11.18 9.10 4.99
CA ASN A 31 -12.30 9.78 5.68
C ASN A 31 -11.89 11.13 6.28
N ASP A 32 -10.65 11.27 6.75
CA ASP A 32 -10.14 12.54 7.27
C ASP A 32 -10.02 13.58 6.16
N LEU A 33 -9.41 13.23 5.04
CA LEU A 33 -9.24 14.15 3.91
C LEU A 33 -10.60 14.52 3.25
N ASP A 34 -11.51 13.55 3.12
CA ASP A 34 -12.85 13.77 2.57
C ASP A 34 -13.65 14.76 3.43
N ARG A 35 -13.65 14.60 4.78
CA ARG A 35 -14.28 15.56 5.71
C ARG A 35 -13.69 16.97 5.63
N ARG A 36 -12.43 17.08 5.21
CA ARG A 36 -11.75 18.37 5.01
C ARG A 36 -11.99 18.94 3.60
N ASN A 37 -12.87 18.31 2.80
CA ASN A 37 -13.18 18.66 1.41
C ASN A 37 -11.93 18.69 0.51
N ILE A 38 -10.95 17.83 0.79
CA ILE A 38 -9.77 17.61 -0.07
C ILE A 38 -10.14 16.56 -1.12
N PRO A 39 -9.99 16.84 -2.43
CA PRO A 39 -10.30 15.87 -3.46
C PRO A 39 -9.44 14.62 -3.30
N VAL A 40 -10.04 13.51 -2.88
CA VAL A 40 -9.33 12.28 -2.54
C VAL A 40 -9.98 11.04 -3.15
N ILE A 41 -9.16 10.06 -3.53
CA ILE A 41 -9.59 8.73 -3.97
C ILE A 41 -8.87 7.70 -3.11
N PHE A 42 -9.60 6.68 -2.66
CA PHE A 42 -9.05 5.49 -2.05
C PHE A 42 -9.14 4.31 -3.01
N SER A 43 -8.05 3.54 -3.11
CA SER A 43 -8.04 2.28 -3.83
C SER A 43 -7.10 1.29 -3.13
N ARG A 44 -7.07 0.04 -3.63
CA ARG A 44 -6.23 -1.03 -3.09
C ARG A 44 -5.75 -1.97 -4.17
N GLU A 45 -4.65 -2.65 -3.92
CA GLU A 45 -4.18 -3.76 -4.73
C GLU A 45 -4.17 -5.08 -3.92
N PRO A 46 -4.55 -6.24 -4.53
CA PRO A 46 -5.03 -6.35 -5.92
C PRO A 46 -6.42 -5.73 -6.13
N THR A 47 -6.63 -5.16 -7.33
CA THR A 47 -7.86 -4.45 -7.72
C THR A 47 -8.99 -5.42 -8.07
N ASP A 48 -10.15 -4.89 -8.53
CA ASP A 48 -11.25 -5.71 -9.04
C ASP A 48 -11.13 -6.04 -10.54
N SER A 49 -9.95 -5.78 -11.16
CA SER A 49 -9.64 -6.22 -12.52
C SER A 49 -9.68 -7.75 -12.65
N GLU A 50 -9.70 -8.26 -13.88
CA GLU A 50 -9.61 -9.71 -14.13
C GLU A 50 -8.36 -10.34 -13.49
N TYR A 51 -7.22 -9.62 -13.48
CA TYR A 51 -5.98 -10.08 -12.87
C TYR A 51 -6.08 -10.09 -11.33
N GLY A 52 -6.63 -9.03 -10.74
CA GLY A 52 -6.84 -8.96 -9.31
C GLY A 52 -7.84 -10.01 -8.80
N GLN A 53 -8.87 -10.35 -9.59
CA GLN A 53 -9.76 -11.46 -9.27
C GLN A 53 -9.03 -12.81 -9.28
N LYS A 54 -8.17 -13.06 -10.28
CA LYS A 54 -7.33 -14.29 -10.33
C LYS A 54 -6.42 -14.39 -9.11
N ILE A 55 -5.77 -13.28 -8.71
CA ILE A 55 -4.92 -13.25 -7.50
C ILE A 55 -5.73 -13.61 -6.25
N ARG A 56 -6.95 -13.08 -6.08
CA ARG A 56 -7.81 -13.42 -4.93
C ARG A 56 -8.23 -14.88 -4.92
N VAL A 57 -8.53 -15.45 -6.08
CA VAL A 57 -8.86 -16.88 -6.19
C VAL A 57 -7.65 -17.75 -5.78
N LEU A 58 -6.43 -17.40 -6.22
CA LEU A 58 -5.21 -18.09 -5.82
C LEU A 58 -4.95 -17.98 -4.32
N ALA A 59 -5.18 -16.81 -3.74
CA ALA A 59 -5.04 -16.59 -2.30
C ALA A 59 -6.02 -17.45 -1.45
N GLN A 60 -7.21 -17.77 -2.00
CA GLN A 60 -8.21 -18.60 -1.33
C GLN A 60 -7.96 -20.10 -1.52
N LYS A 61 -7.55 -20.52 -2.73
CA LYS A 61 -7.36 -21.95 -3.07
C LYS A 61 -6.00 -22.51 -2.66
N GLY A 62 -5.07 -21.67 -2.25
CA GLY A 62 -3.66 -22.01 -2.07
C GLY A 62 -2.83 -21.71 -3.31
N ARG A 63 -1.54 -21.40 -3.09
CA ARG A 63 -0.59 -20.98 -4.13
C ARG A 63 0.27 -22.13 -4.66
N GLU A 64 0.03 -23.37 -4.20
CA GLU A 64 0.86 -24.56 -4.53
C GLU A 64 0.83 -24.91 -6.02
N SER A 65 -0.18 -24.44 -6.75
CA SER A 65 -0.37 -24.74 -8.17
C SER A 65 0.17 -23.69 -9.14
N ILE A 66 0.78 -22.61 -8.64
CA ILE A 66 1.29 -21.51 -9.46
C ILE A 66 2.77 -21.25 -9.17
N GLN A 67 3.56 -21.00 -10.21
CA GLN A 67 4.96 -20.58 -10.04
C GLN A 67 5.00 -19.10 -9.57
N PRO A 68 6.02 -18.74 -8.75
CA PRO A 68 6.15 -17.36 -8.26
C PRO A 68 6.18 -16.30 -9.37
N GLU A 69 6.82 -16.60 -10.51
CA GLU A 69 6.89 -15.72 -11.67
C GLU A 69 5.52 -15.49 -12.33
N GLU A 70 4.69 -16.54 -12.39
CA GLU A 70 3.34 -16.42 -12.96
C GLU A 70 2.44 -15.59 -12.03
N GLU A 71 2.50 -15.80 -10.71
CA GLU A 71 1.79 -14.98 -9.73
C GLU A 71 2.26 -13.53 -9.81
N TYR A 72 3.58 -13.30 -9.89
CA TYR A 72 4.16 -11.96 -10.06
C TYR A 72 3.60 -11.25 -11.29
N ARG A 73 3.49 -11.93 -12.43
CA ARG A 73 2.92 -11.33 -13.65
C ARG A 73 1.46 -10.93 -13.48
N LEU A 74 0.69 -11.64 -12.69
CA LEU A 74 -0.69 -11.22 -12.37
C LEU A 74 -0.70 -9.90 -11.60
N PHE A 75 0.18 -9.71 -10.61
CA PHE A 75 0.32 -8.45 -9.88
C PHE A 75 0.76 -7.30 -10.79
N VAL A 76 1.72 -7.53 -11.68
CA VAL A 76 2.19 -6.53 -12.64
C VAL A 76 1.06 -6.10 -13.58
N ASN A 77 0.30 -7.05 -14.13
CA ASN A 77 -0.79 -6.75 -15.06
C ASN A 77 -1.97 -6.05 -14.36
N ASP A 78 -2.33 -6.47 -13.14
CA ASP A 78 -3.33 -5.79 -12.32
C ASP A 78 -2.96 -4.32 -12.11
N ARG A 79 -1.70 -4.07 -11.73
CA ARG A 79 -1.17 -2.72 -11.49
C ARG A 79 -1.10 -1.88 -12.75
N LYS A 80 -0.73 -2.44 -13.92
CA LYS A 80 -0.74 -1.71 -15.19
C LYS A 80 -2.15 -1.17 -15.50
N VAL A 81 -3.18 -2.00 -15.33
CA VAL A 81 -4.58 -1.57 -15.47
C VAL A 81 -4.90 -0.48 -14.45
N HIS A 82 -4.57 -0.68 -13.17
CA HIS A 82 -4.84 0.26 -12.09
C HIS A 82 -4.19 1.63 -12.32
N VAL A 83 -2.91 1.64 -12.68
CA VAL A 83 -2.16 2.87 -12.99
C VAL A 83 -2.79 3.62 -14.15
N HIS A 84 -3.15 2.91 -15.22
CA HIS A 84 -3.72 3.52 -16.43
C HIS A 84 -5.13 4.06 -16.21
N THR A 85 -5.99 3.30 -15.53
CA THR A 85 -7.43 3.60 -15.46
C THR A 85 -7.82 4.45 -14.25
N LEU A 86 -7.03 4.45 -13.17
CA LEU A 86 -7.37 5.18 -11.94
C LEU A 86 -6.26 6.11 -11.48
N ILE A 87 -5.03 5.60 -11.23
CA ILE A 87 -4.01 6.37 -10.54
C ILE A 87 -3.59 7.60 -11.36
N ASN A 88 -3.13 7.40 -12.60
CA ASN A 88 -2.66 8.50 -13.44
C ASN A 88 -3.77 9.52 -13.76
N PRO A 89 -5.01 9.13 -14.12
CA PRO A 89 -6.10 10.08 -14.30
C PRO A 89 -6.42 10.91 -13.05
N ALA A 90 -6.41 10.28 -11.87
CA ALA A 90 -6.69 10.97 -10.61
C ALA A 90 -5.58 11.97 -10.24
N LEU A 91 -4.30 11.58 -10.40
CA LEU A 91 -3.16 12.47 -10.16
C LEU A 91 -3.17 13.65 -11.12
N LYS A 92 -3.47 13.42 -12.41
CA LYS A 92 -3.63 14.50 -13.41
C LYS A 92 -4.78 15.45 -13.09
N ALA A 93 -5.82 14.95 -12.43
CA ALA A 93 -6.95 15.77 -11.96
C ALA A 93 -6.66 16.51 -10.64
N GLY A 94 -5.43 16.50 -10.14
CA GLY A 94 -5.04 17.18 -8.89
C GLY A 94 -5.64 16.54 -7.63
N LYS A 95 -5.93 15.24 -7.63
CA LYS A 95 -6.49 14.55 -6.47
C LYS A 95 -5.40 13.89 -5.63
N VAL A 96 -5.69 13.71 -4.34
CA VAL A 96 -4.94 12.79 -3.49
C VAL A 96 -5.38 11.36 -3.81
N VAL A 97 -4.43 10.48 -4.09
CA VAL A 97 -4.68 9.05 -4.30
C VAL A 97 -4.07 8.29 -3.12
N ILE A 98 -4.90 7.58 -2.36
CA ILE A 98 -4.48 6.73 -1.24
C ILE A 98 -4.58 5.28 -1.68
N LEU A 99 -3.46 4.55 -1.60
CA LEU A 99 -3.40 3.14 -1.95
C LEU A 99 -3.14 2.27 -0.71
N ASP A 100 -3.99 1.25 -0.51
CA ASP A 100 -3.70 0.13 0.38
C ASP A 100 -2.95 -0.93 -0.44
N ARG A 101 -1.63 -0.98 -0.29
CA ARG A 101 -0.63 -1.71 -1.07
C ARG A 101 -0.34 -1.11 -2.46
N TYR A 102 0.90 -1.30 -2.87
CA TYR A 102 1.43 -0.94 -4.17
C TYR A 102 2.57 -1.90 -4.55
N PHE A 103 3.48 -1.50 -5.46
CA PHE A 103 4.56 -2.39 -5.89
C PHE A 103 5.56 -2.77 -4.79
N PHE A 104 5.65 -2.02 -3.70
CA PHE A 104 6.49 -2.38 -2.54
C PHE A 104 6.02 -3.69 -1.88
N SER A 105 4.69 -3.90 -1.79
CA SER A 105 4.16 -5.21 -1.39
C SER A 105 4.62 -6.31 -2.34
N THR A 106 4.66 -6.08 -3.65
CA THR A 106 5.13 -7.09 -4.62
C THR A 106 6.63 -7.36 -4.45
N ILE A 107 7.45 -6.30 -4.26
CA ILE A 107 8.88 -6.45 -3.95
C ILE A 107 9.06 -7.35 -2.72
N ALA A 108 8.33 -7.06 -1.63
CA ALA A 108 8.51 -7.78 -0.39
C ALA A 108 7.97 -9.23 -0.44
N TYR A 109 6.76 -9.42 -0.95
CA TYR A 109 6.10 -10.72 -0.92
C TYR A 109 6.64 -11.68 -1.98
N GLN A 110 6.84 -11.24 -3.22
CA GLN A 110 7.42 -12.07 -4.26
C GLN A 110 8.94 -12.25 -4.07
N GLY A 111 9.62 -11.24 -3.52
CA GLY A 111 11.02 -11.37 -3.10
C GLY A 111 11.21 -12.45 -2.03
N ALA A 112 10.29 -12.53 -1.06
CA ALA A 112 10.31 -13.60 -0.04
C ALA A 112 10.03 -15.00 -0.62
N LEU A 113 9.48 -15.10 -1.83
CA LEU A 113 9.33 -16.34 -2.60
C LEU A 113 10.53 -16.65 -3.49
N GLY A 114 11.59 -15.83 -3.44
CA GLY A 114 12.84 -16.06 -4.16
C GLY A 114 13.01 -15.29 -5.47
N LEU A 115 12.07 -14.43 -5.84
CA LEU A 115 12.28 -13.53 -6.97
C LEU A 115 13.24 -12.40 -6.56
N ASP A 116 13.96 -11.86 -7.54
CA ASP A 116 14.91 -10.78 -7.35
C ASP A 116 14.19 -9.45 -7.06
N PRO A 117 14.29 -8.87 -5.84
CA PRO A 117 13.62 -7.63 -5.47
C PRO A 117 13.99 -6.44 -6.35
N GLU A 118 15.25 -6.35 -6.80
CA GLU A 118 15.72 -5.24 -7.64
C GLU A 118 15.12 -5.32 -9.05
N LYS A 119 14.97 -6.52 -9.61
CA LYS A 119 14.29 -6.70 -10.90
C LYS A 119 12.81 -6.38 -10.80
N ILE A 120 12.14 -6.80 -9.70
CA ILE A 120 10.74 -6.44 -9.45
C ILE A 120 10.59 -4.92 -9.38
N ARG A 121 11.45 -4.24 -8.64
CA ARG A 121 11.47 -2.78 -8.54
C ARG A 121 11.62 -2.14 -9.92
N ALA A 122 12.70 -2.47 -10.63
CA ALA A 122 13.02 -1.88 -11.92
C ALA A 122 11.90 -2.04 -12.95
N GLU A 123 11.25 -3.21 -13.01
CA GLU A 123 10.13 -3.44 -13.93
C GLU A 123 8.90 -2.60 -13.57
N ASN A 124 8.59 -2.44 -12.28
CA ASN A 124 7.43 -1.65 -11.86
C ASN A 124 7.66 -0.15 -12.04
N GLU A 125 8.84 0.37 -11.75
CA GLU A 125 9.17 1.80 -11.88
C GLU A 125 9.10 2.31 -13.33
N ILE A 126 9.13 1.43 -14.33
CA ILE A 126 8.94 1.83 -15.75
C ILE A 126 7.55 2.47 -15.98
N PHE A 127 6.51 2.03 -15.28
CA PHE A 127 5.13 2.47 -15.53
C PHE A 127 4.40 2.99 -14.30
N CYS A 128 4.92 2.74 -13.11
CA CYS A 128 4.35 3.19 -11.85
C CYS A 128 4.81 4.60 -11.50
N PRO A 129 3.92 5.57 -11.24
CA PRO A 129 4.34 6.80 -10.59
C PRO A 129 4.92 6.50 -9.21
N LEU A 130 6.06 7.12 -8.89
CA LEU A 130 6.60 7.05 -7.53
C LEU A 130 5.68 7.81 -6.57
N PRO A 131 5.49 7.31 -5.34
CA PRO A 131 4.65 7.99 -4.37
C PRO A 131 5.32 9.26 -3.82
N ASP A 132 4.51 10.23 -3.43
CA ASP A 132 4.97 11.39 -2.66
C ASP A 132 5.23 10.99 -1.18
N ALA A 133 4.54 9.96 -0.69
CA ALA A 133 4.86 9.29 0.58
C ALA A 133 4.41 7.82 0.56
N ALA A 134 5.26 6.92 1.04
CA ALA A 134 4.96 5.51 1.29
C ALA A 134 5.12 5.22 2.79
N PHE A 135 3.99 5.03 3.49
CA PHE A 135 3.98 4.72 4.91
C PHE A 135 4.09 3.21 5.12
N ILE A 136 5.21 2.74 5.63
CA ILE A 136 5.38 1.35 6.02
C ILE A 136 5.03 1.21 7.49
N ILE A 137 3.92 0.53 7.79
CA ILE A 137 3.49 0.28 9.16
C ILE A 137 4.25 -0.92 9.70
N ASP A 138 5.19 -0.63 10.60
CA ASP A 138 6.07 -1.62 11.20
C ASP A 138 5.44 -2.23 12.46
N ILE A 139 5.27 -3.54 12.44
CA ILE A 139 4.87 -4.35 13.60
C ILE A 139 5.70 -5.64 13.64
N PRO A 140 5.96 -6.20 14.82
CA PRO A 140 6.48 -7.56 14.92
C PRO A 140 5.58 -8.57 14.19
N THR A 141 6.18 -9.49 13.44
CA THR A 141 5.47 -10.51 12.66
C THR A 141 4.46 -11.31 13.50
N LYS A 142 4.83 -11.62 14.74
CA LYS A 142 3.95 -12.30 15.70
C LYS A 142 2.64 -11.52 15.95
N ILE A 143 2.72 -10.19 16.10
CA ILE A 143 1.51 -9.36 16.28
C ILE A 143 0.64 -9.41 15.03
N GLY A 144 1.25 -9.35 13.84
CA GLY A 144 0.52 -9.49 12.57
C GLY A 144 -0.23 -10.80 12.47
N ILE A 145 0.44 -11.91 12.78
CA ILE A 145 -0.13 -13.26 12.78
C ILE A 145 -1.28 -13.38 13.78
N ASP A 146 -1.10 -12.90 15.00
CA ASP A 146 -2.14 -12.96 16.04
C ASP A 146 -3.38 -12.16 15.64
N ARG A 147 -3.21 -10.98 15.03
CA ARG A 147 -4.34 -10.19 14.50
C ARG A 147 -5.09 -10.92 13.37
N ILE A 148 -4.38 -11.61 12.47
CA ILE A 148 -4.99 -12.38 11.38
C ILE A 148 -5.78 -13.57 11.93
N LYS A 149 -5.21 -14.32 12.88
CA LYS A 149 -5.89 -15.47 13.51
C LYS A 149 -7.20 -15.06 14.16
N ASN A 150 -7.18 -13.97 14.93
CA ASN A 150 -8.38 -13.49 15.63
C ASN A 150 -9.48 -13.03 14.66
N GLN A 151 -9.13 -12.70 13.40
CA GLN A 151 -10.11 -12.29 12.39
C GLN A 151 -10.67 -13.44 11.53
N ARG A 152 -9.93 -14.54 11.36
CA ARG A 152 -10.26 -15.56 10.34
C ARG A 152 -10.59 -16.96 10.88
N ASN A 153 -10.41 -17.26 12.17
CA ASN A 153 -10.58 -18.61 12.77
C ASN A 153 -9.85 -19.75 12.02
N GLU A 154 -8.79 -19.47 11.28
CA GLU A 154 -8.05 -20.44 10.48
C GLU A 154 -6.73 -20.78 11.16
N THR A 155 -6.40 -22.08 11.20
CA THR A 155 -5.10 -22.63 11.63
C THR A 155 -4.34 -23.19 10.42
N PRO A 156 -3.64 -22.38 9.62
CA PRO A 156 -2.67 -22.91 8.67
C PRO A 156 -1.37 -23.27 9.40
N ASN A 157 -0.45 -23.94 8.72
CA ASN A 157 0.90 -24.22 9.22
C ASN A 157 1.60 -22.92 9.68
N LEU A 158 1.54 -22.66 10.99
CA LEU A 158 1.87 -21.37 11.60
C LEU A 158 3.35 -21.03 11.49
N PHE A 159 4.20 -22.05 11.56
CA PHE A 159 5.65 -21.88 11.54
C PHE A 159 6.15 -21.44 10.16
N GLU A 160 5.69 -22.06 9.08
CA GLU A 160 6.06 -21.68 7.71
C GLU A 160 5.55 -20.28 7.37
N LYS A 161 4.35 -19.92 7.83
CA LYS A 161 3.78 -18.59 7.64
C LYS A 161 4.54 -17.51 8.41
N GLU A 162 5.00 -17.80 9.62
CA GLU A 162 5.82 -16.89 10.43
C GLU A 162 7.17 -16.63 9.75
N GLN A 163 7.88 -17.68 9.34
CA GLN A 163 9.17 -17.57 8.63
C GLN A 163 9.02 -16.80 7.32
N TYR A 164 7.96 -17.04 6.56
CA TYR A 164 7.68 -16.30 5.34
C TYR A 164 7.44 -14.82 5.61
N LEU A 165 6.62 -14.46 6.61
CA LEU A 165 6.36 -13.07 6.98
C LEU A 165 7.59 -12.37 7.56
N GLU A 166 8.49 -13.09 8.22
CA GLU A 166 9.78 -12.55 8.64
C GLU A 166 10.67 -12.20 7.44
N ASN A 167 10.67 -13.03 6.39
CA ASN A 167 11.38 -12.72 5.15
C ASN A 167 10.77 -11.49 4.46
N VAL A 168 9.44 -11.41 4.40
CA VAL A 168 8.73 -10.23 3.88
C VAL A 168 9.10 -8.96 4.66
N SER A 169 9.11 -9.04 5.99
CA SER A 169 9.49 -7.91 6.85
C SER A 169 10.92 -7.46 6.58
N ARG A 170 11.89 -8.39 6.47
CA ARG A 170 13.29 -8.04 6.16
C ARG A 170 13.43 -7.31 4.82
N ILE A 171 12.64 -7.70 3.81
CA ILE A 171 12.66 -7.00 2.51
C ILE A 171 12.05 -5.60 2.66
N PHE A 172 10.92 -5.45 3.39
CA PHE A 172 10.42 -4.11 3.70
C PHE A 172 11.48 -3.28 4.43
N ASP A 173 12.23 -3.87 5.37
CA ASP A 173 13.27 -3.18 6.13
C ASP A 173 14.44 -2.69 5.27
N SER A 174 14.70 -3.34 4.13
CA SER A 174 15.73 -2.93 3.19
C SER A 174 15.33 -1.74 2.30
N LEU A 175 14.04 -1.40 2.25
CA LEU A 175 13.55 -0.27 1.47
C LEU A 175 13.84 1.05 2.22
N ASN A 176 14.57 1.97 1.59
CA ASN A 176 15.07 3.20 2.23
C ASN A 176 15.00 4.44 1.33
N ASP A 177 14.06 4.48 0.38
CA ASP A 177 13.84 5.64 -0.48
C ASP A 177 13.40 6.86 0.35
N GLU A 178 13.70 8.07 -0.10
CA GLU A 178 13.44 9.34 0.61
C GLU A 178 11.95 9.57 0.92
N PHE A 179 11.05 9.03 0.09
CA PHE A 179 9.60 9.10 0.29
C PHE A 179 9.06 8.03 1.24
N ILE A 180 9.89 7.10 1.74
CA ILE A 180 9.47 6.07 2.68
C ILE A 180 9.48 6.62 4.10
N VAL A 181 8.33 6.51 4.77
CA VAL A 181 8.15 6.90 6.16
C VAL A 181 7.80 5.66 6.99
N ARG A 182 8.62 5.36 7.98
CA ARG A 182 8.38 4.26 8.92
C ARG A 182 7.42 4.68 10.01
N ILE A 183 6.37 3.88 10.21
CA ILE A 183 5.33 4.14 11.22
C ILE A 183 5.30 2.99 12.21
N ASP A 184 5.59 3.25 13.48
CA ASP A 184 5.40 2.26 14.55
C ASP A 184 3.90 1.91 14.67
N GLY A 185 3.56 0.68 14.30
CA GLY A 185 2.20 0.15 14.29
C GLY A 185 1.77 -0.55 15.57
N LYS A 186 2.56 -0.47 16.67
CA LYS A 186 2.26 -1.13 17.95
C LYS A 186 1.19 -0.41 18.76
N GLY A 187 0.98 0.88 18.52
CA GLY A 187 -0.02 1.69 19.22
C GLY A 187 -1.46 1.36 18.88
N GLY A 188 -2.41 2.05 19.53
CA GLY A 188 -3.82 2.03 19.18
C GLY A 188 -4.08 2.58 17.78
N VAL A 189 -5.24 2.26 17.22
CA VAL A 189 -5.61 2.64 15.84
C VAL A 189 -5.48 4.16 15.62
N GLU A 190 -6.00 4.96 16.56
CA GLU A 190 -5.96 6.43 16.49
C GLU A 190 -4.54 6.99 16.64
N GLU A 191 -3.70 6.36 17.44
CA GLU A 191 -2.32 6.77 17.64
C GLU A 191 -1.49 6.58 16.35
N VAL A 192 -1.64 5.41 15.72
CA VAL A 192 -1.01 5.13 14.42
C VAL A 192 -1.52 6.09 13.35
N HIS A 193 -2.85 6.35 13.34
CA HIS A 193 -3.45 7.31 12.42
C HIS A 193 -2.87 8.72 12.59
N ASN A 194 -2.73 9.19 13.82
CA ASN A 194 -2.15 10.52 14.10
C ASN A 194 -0.69 10.63 13.60
N ARG A 195 0.11 9.58 13.74
CA ARG A 195 1.48 9.55 13.19
C ARG A 195 1.48 9.74 11.67
N ILE A 196 0.61 9.02 10.95
CA ILE A 196 0.47 9.15 9.49
C ILE A 196 -0.03 10.55 9.14
N ARG A 197 -1.06 11.05 9.83
CA ARG A 197 -1.70 12.34 9.56
C ARG A 197 -0.72 13.51 9.65
N ILE A 198 0.17 13.52 10.63
CA ILE A 198 1.19 14.58 10.77
C ILE A 198 2.05 14.70 9.50
N HIS A 199 2.50 13.59 8.95
CA HIS A 199 3.29 13.58 7.72
C HIS A 199 2.47 14.01 6.49
N VAL A 200 1.22 13.55 6.42
CA VAL A 200 0.32 13.91 5.31
C VAL A 200 -0.03 15.40 5.36
N ASP A 201 -0.28 15.96 6.55
CA ASP A 201 -0.57 17.40 6.71
C ASP A 201 0.62 18.25 6.24
N ALA A 202 1.84 17.89 6.63
CA ALA A 202 3.04 18.59 6.17
C ALA A 202 3.24 18.48 4.64
N LEU A 203 2.92 17.32 4.04
CA LEU A 203 2.98 17.13 2.59
C LEU A 203 1.95 18.01 1.88
N LEU A 204 0.73 18.10 2.41
CA LEU A 204 -0.36 18.89 1.86
C LEU A 204 -0.11 20.40 1.95
N GLU A 205 0.43 20.88 3.07
CA GLU A 205 0.76 22.30 3.26
C GLU A 205 1.66 22.85 2.16
N ASN A 206 2.61 22.04 1.71
CA ASN A 206 3.55 22.41 0.64
C ASN A 206 2.93 22.38 -0.77
N GLN A 207 1.71 21.84 -0.92
CA GLN A 207 1.06 21.63 -2.21
C GLN A 207 -0.20 22.48 -2.42
N PHE A 208 -0.67 23.19 -1.40
CA PHE A 208 -1.81 24.09 -1.57
C PHE A 208 -1.40 25.45 -2.14
N GLN A 209 -2.08 25.89 -3.21
CA GLN A 209 -2.11 27.28 -3.61
C GLN A 209 -3.41 27.94 -3.16
N THR A 210 -3.31 29.20 -2.68
CA THR A 210 -4.47 30.01 -2.38
C THR A 210 -4.96 30.64 -3.68
N VAL A 211 -6.11 30.22 -4.18
CA VAL A 211 -6.79 30.88 -5.29
C VAL A 211 -7.76 31.91 -4.69
N ILE A 212 -7.54 33.19 -5.00
CA ILE A 212 -8.46 34.28 -4.66
C ILE A 212 -9.38 34.44 -5.88
N GLU A 213 -10.66 34.09 -5.72
CA GLU A 213 -11.73 34.40 -6.67
C GLU A 213 -12.20 35.85 -6.52
#